data_25b9dc2c172519451c42d785733db9f2
#
_entry.id   25b9dc2c172519451c42d785733db9f2
#
_cell.length_a   1.000
_cell.length_b   1.000
_cell.length_c   1.000
_cell.angle_alpha   90.00
_cell.angle_beta   90.00
_cell.angle_gamma   90.00
#
_symmetry.space_group_name_H-M   'P 1'
#
loop_
_entity.id
_entity.type
_entity.pdbx_description
1 polymer ?
#
loop_
_entity_poly.entity_id
_entity_poly.type
_entity_poly.pdbx_seq_one_letter_code
_entity_poly.pdbx_strand_id
1 'polypeptide(L)'
;MKKIISVILVLLMLATLMTACGKKNSDFVAEDATDLLQEDFGIAVKKGNDELLAAVNKVVDAWVKDGKMTEYVDYYTALADFEAGADGATEPDAGELATTWDFGSATEVITVYTESGFAPFEFISNGEVIGVDIAIMSQVAVDMGKKLEIKDVAFDTIPTCVEQDAGDAVGAAGMTITDERKEKVDFSSIYYSSTLVVVSAKDKAISTVKDLDGLKVAVQEGTSGDLIISAAMTDDGHKYVTENDDGEEVEVVVKVSGDTQVSRYKQYALALEDLKSGRVDAILMDKLPALTMLAVAD
;
A
#
# COMPACT_ATOMS: atom_id res chain seq x y z
N MET A 1 -38.31 -33.15 35.07
CA MET A 1 -37.03 -33.57 34.46
C MET A 1 -36.86 -33.13 33.01
N LYS A 2 -37.87 -33.16 32.12
CA LYS A 2 -37.71 -32.74 30.70
C LYS A 2 -37.45 -31.24 30.45
N LYS A 3 -37.83 -30.33 31.34
CA LYS A 3 -37.61 -28.88 31.20
C LYS A 3 -36.22 -28.43 31.65
N ILE A 4 -35.53 -29.18 32.51
CA ILE A 4 -34.17 -28.86 32.98
C ILE A 4 -33.14 -29.28 31.95
N ILE A 5 -33.39 -30.36 31.21
CA ILE A 5 -32.49 -30.84 30.13
C ILE A 5 -32.45 -29.88 28.94
N SER A 6 -33.59 -29.23 28.59
CA SER A 6 -33.64 -28.23 27.50
C SER A 6 -32.85 -26.96 27.83
N VAL A 7 -32.82 -26.52 29.10
CA VAL A 7 -32.09 -25.30 29.48
C VAL A 7 -30.58 -25.56 29.52
N ILE A 8 -30.15 -26.75 29.91
CA ILE A 8 -28.74 -27.14 29.93
C ILE A 8 -28.21 -27.31 28.49
N LEU A 9 -29.02 -27.81 27.55
CA LEU A 9 -28.63 -27.94 26.14
C LEU A 9 -28.51 -26.60 25.45
N VAL A 10 -29.35 -25.60 25.75
CA VAL A 10 -29.29 -24.25 25.23
C VAL A 10 -28.10 -23.48 25.83
N LEU A 11 -27.77 -23.69 27.11
CA LEU A 11 -26.59 -23.10 27.74
C LEU A 11 -25.28 -23.72 27.23
N LEU A 12 -25.25 -25.00 26.87
CA LEU A 12 -24.08 -25.62 26.21
C LEU A 12 -23.91 -25.17 24.76
N MET A 13 -24.99 -24.87 24.02
CA MET A 13 -24.88 -24.30 22.66
C MET A 13 -24.49 -22.84 22.68
N LEU A 14 -24.78 -22.04 23.71
CA LEU A 14 -24.26 -20.66 23.84
C LEU A 14 -22.79 -20.62 24.28
N ALA A 15 -22.28 -21.66 24.98
CA ALA A 15 -20.89 -21.73 25.40
C ALA A 15 -19.92 -22.12 24.25
N THR A 16 -20.43 -22.68 23.14
CA THR A 16 -19.60 -23.03 21.98
C THR A 16 -19.53 -21.94 20.91
N LEU A 17 -20.20 -20.79 21.11
CA LEU A 17 -20.16 -19.64 20.19
C LEU A 17 -19.14 -18.55 20.58
N MET A 18 -18.31 -18.78 21.62
CA MET A 18 -17.34 -17.78 22.10
C MET A 18 -15.88 -18.20 21.97
N THR A 19 -15.52 -19.03 21.00
CA THR A 19 -14.10 -19.32 20.70
C THR A 19 -13.78 -19.27 19.21
N ALA A 20 -14.39 -18.36 18.48
CA ALA A 20 -13.75 -17.82 17.30
C ALA A 20 -13.07 -16.50 17.71
N CYS A 21 -12.13 -16.58 18.67
CA CYS A 21 -11.19 -15.50 18.87
C CYS A 21 -10.29 -15.53 17.63
N GLY A 22 -10.56 -14.67 16.65
CA GLY A 22 -9.67 -14.42 15.54
C GLY A 22 -8.28 -14.10 16.09
N LYS A 23 -7.24 -14.38 15.33
CA LYS A 23 -5.89 -13.97 15.67
C LYS A 23 -5.84 -12.44 15.76
N LYS A 24 -4.98 -11.93 16.62
CA LYS A 24 -4.73 -10.50 16.82
C LYS A 24 -3.66 -10.01 15.86
N ASN A 25 -3.58 -8.70 15.62
CA ASN A 25 -2.49 -8.11 14.82
C ASN A 25 -1.11 -8.50 15.39
N SER A 26 -0.98 -8.51 16.70
CA SER A 26 0.24 -8.93 17.42
C SER A 26 0.67 -10.39 17.18
N ASP A 27 -0.18 -11.23 16.59
CA ASP A 27 0.16 -12.61 16.23
C ASP A 27 0.84 -12.72 14.85
N PHE A 28 0.97 -11.60 14.13
CA PHE A 28 1.55 -11.55 12.79
C PHE A 28 2.85 -10.76 12.76
N VAL A 29 3.64 -10.97 11.72
CA VAL A 29 4.90 -10.30 11.44
C VAL A 29 4.96 -9.97 9.95
N ALA A 30 5.64 -8.88 9.62
CA ALA A 30 6.00 -8.49 8.27
C ALA A 30 7.51 -8.71 8.08
N GLU A 31 7.89 -9.70 7.29
CA GLU A 31 9.28 -10.02 7.00
C GLU A 31 9.63 -9.57 5.58
N ASP A 32 10.83 -8.99 5.40
CA ASP A 32 11.30 -8.57 4.09
C ASP A 32 11.32 -9.76 3.11
N ALA A 33 10.77 -9.59 1.91
CA ALA A 33 10.85 -10.57 0.83
C ALA A 33 12.25 -10.47 0.19
N THR A 34 13.21 -11.18 0.77
CA THR A 34 14.64 -11.05 0.47
C THR A 34 15.06 -11.53 -0.92
N ASP A 35 14.15 -12.17 -1.65
CA ASP A 35 14.33 -12.62 -3.02
C ASP A 35 13.67 -11.67 -4.05
N LEU A 36 13.40 -10.42 -3.66
CA LEU A 36 12.89 -9.36 -4.52
C LEU A 36 13.76 -8.11 -4.47
N LEU A 37 13.64 -7.30 -5.51
CA LEU A 37 14.27 -5.98 -5.57
C LEU A 37 13.44 -4.93 -4.84
N GLN A 38 14.10 -3.82 -4.52
CA GLN A 38 13.46 -2.60 -4.06
C GLN A 38 12.57 -2.00 -5.15
N GLU A 39 11.48 -1.38 -4.76
CA GLU A 39 10.50 -0.76 -5.63
C GLU A 39 10.50 0.76 -5.45
N ASP A 40 10.45 1.49 -6.55
CA ASP A 40 10.48 2.95 -6.55
C ASP A 40 9.09 3.52 -6.81
N PHE A 41 8.61 4.40 -5.93
CA PHE A 41 7.33 5.07 -6.06
C PHE A 41 7.47 6.39 -6.82
N GLY A 42 6.51 6.65 -7.70
CA GLY A 42 6.36 7.91 -8.42
C GLY A 42 4.90 8.32 -8.55
N ILE A 43 4.66 9.60 -8.72
CA ILE A 43 3.34 10.12 -9.06
C ILE A 43 3.10 9.86 -10.54
N ALA A 44 2.03 9.13 -10.86
CA ALA A 44 1.61 8.89 -12.23
C ALA A 44 0.93 10.14 -12.80
N VAL A 45 1.41 10.62 -13.94
CA VAL A 45 0.88 11.82 -14.61
C VAL A 45 0.35 11.43 -15.98
N LYS A 46 -0.74 12.05 -16.41
CA LYS A 46 -1.32 11.83 -17.73
C LYS A 46 -0.26 12.07 -18.81
N LYS A 47 -0.11 11.11 -19.75
CA LYS A 47 0.85 11.20 -20.85
C LYS A 47 0.71 12.49 -21.66
N GLY A 48 1.85 13.11 -21.90
CA GLY A 48 1.95 14.35 -22.68
C GLY A 48 1.53 15.61 -21.91
N ASN A 49 1.28 15.51 -20.60
CA ASN A 49 1.10 16.69 -19.74
C ASN A 49 2.44 17.09 -19.12
N ASP A 50 3.35 17.58 -19.96
CA ASP A 50 4.72 17.94 -19.57
C ASP A 50 4.75 19.06 -18.52
N GLU A 51 3.76 19.97 -18.55
CA GLU A 51 3.67 21.08 -17.58
C GLU A 51 3.37 20.53 -16.18
N LEU A 52 2.38 19.66 -16.05
CA LEU A 52 2.02 19.05 -14.76
C LEU A 52 3.16 18.15 -14.27
N LEU A 53 3.75 17.32 -15.14
CA LEU A 53 4.90 16.47 -14.80
C LEU A 53 6.09 17.29 -14.29
N ALA A 54 6.41 18.41 -14.93
CA ALA A 54 7.48 19.32 -14.48
C ALA A 54 7.16 19.96 -13.13
N ALA A 55 5.90 20.33 -12.88
CA ALA A 55 5.47 20.88 -11.59
C ALA A 55 5.57 19.83 -10.46
N VAL A 56 5.16 18.58 -10.71
CA VAL A 56 5.30 17.46 -9.76
C VAL A 56 6.79 17.21 -9.47
N ASN A 57 7.62 17.08 -10.50
CA ASN A 57 9.06 16.85 -10.34
C ASN A 57 9.73 17.96 -9.54
N LYS A 58 9.36 19.22 -9.77
CA LYS A 58 9.90 20.35 -8.99
C LYS A 58 9.67 20.18 -7.48
N VAL A 59 8.48 19.75 -7.06
CA VAL A 59 8.16 19.53 -5.65
C VAL A 59 8.89 18.30 -5.12
N VAL A 60 8.79 17.18 -5.83
CA VAL A 60 9.42 15.91 -5.46
C VAL A 60 10.94 16.08 -5.30
N ASP A 61 11.62 16.61 -6.32
CA ASP A 61 13.07 16.78 -6.32
C ASP A 61 13.53 17.71 -5.18
N ALA A 62 12.79 18.80 -4.92
CA ALA A 62 13.09 19.71 -3.83
C ALA A 62 12.93 19.01 -2.46
N TRP A 63 11.82 18.32 -2.23
CA TRP A 63 11.55 17.67 -0.97
C TRP A 63 12.47 16.49 -0.67
N VAL A 64 12.81 15.70 -1.70
CA VAL A 64 13.80 14.62 -1.57
C VAL A 64 15.18 15.19 -1.24
N LYS A 65 15.62 16.22 -1.97
CA LYS A 65 16.93 16.85 -1.78
C LYS A 65 17.08 17.48 -0.38
N ASP A 66 16.06 18.15 0.10
CA ASP A 66 16.10 18.91 1.35
C ASP A 66 15.73 18.05 2.58
N GLY A 67 15.43 16.75 2.40
CA GLY A 67 15.03 15.82 3.47
C GLY A 67 13.55 15.93 3.89
N LYS A 68 12.82 16.88 3.35
CA LYS A 68 11.42 17.15 3.68
C LYS A 68 10.50 15.96 3.33
N MET A 69 10.84 15.18 2.31
CA MET A 69 10.11 13.96 1.97
C MET A 69 10.12 12.97 3.13
N THR A 70 11.28 12.72 3.75
CA THR A 70 11.42 11.85 4.93
C THR A 70 10.61 12.39 6.09
N GLU A 71 10.64 13.71 6.34
CA GLU A 71 9.84 14.34 7.41
C GLU A 71 8.33 14.10 7.21
N TYR A 72 7.82 14.18 5.98
CA TYR A 72 6.41 13.87 5.69
C TYR A 72 6.08 12.38 5.89
N VAL A 73 6.96 11.47 5.45
CA VAL A 73 6.78 10.03 5.67
C VAL A 73 6.73 9.73 7.16
N ASP A 74 7.67 10.27 7.94
CA ASP A 74 7.74 10.07 9.39
C ASP A 74 6.49 10.65 10.10
N TYR A 75 6.08 11.87 9.72
CA TYR A 75 4.90 12.50 10.28
C TYR A 75 3.62 11.71 10.01
N TYR A 76 3.36 11.35 8.75
CA TYR A 76 2.13 10.62 8.41
C TYR A 76 2.13 9.17 8.91
N THR A 77 3.31 8.55 9.05
CA THR A 77 3.43 7.24 9.73
C THR A 77 3.03 7.37 11.19
N ALA A 78 3.58 8.34 11.91
CA ALA A 78 3.25 8.56 13.31
C ALA A 78 1.78 8.96 13.51
N LEU A 79 1.20 9.73 12.58
CA LEU A 79 -0.21 10.11 12.62
C LEU A 79 -1.12 8.90 12.38
N ALA A 80 -0.81 8.06 11.40
CA ALA A 80 -1.56 6.85 11.13
C ALA A 80 -1.51 5.87 12.32
N ASP A 81 -0.34 5.68 12.93
CA ASP A 81 -0.16 4.85 14.13
C ASP A 81 -0.96 5.41 15.31
N PHE A 82 -0.96 6.73 15.52
CA PHE A 82 -1.74 7.38 16.57
C PHE A 82 -3.25 7.21 16.35
N GLU A 83 -3.76 7.49 15.15
CA GLU A 83 -5.18 7.32 14.82
C GLU A 83 -5.64 5.87 14.86
N ALA A 84 -4.75 4.93 14.55
CA ALA A 84 -4.98 3.50 14.65
C ALA A 84 -4.95 2.99 16.11
N GLY A 85 -4.56 3.82 17.08
CA GLY A 85 -4.47 3.47 18.49
C GLY A 85 -3.30 2.53 18.80
N ALA A 86 -2.20 2.61 18.04
CA ALA A 86 -1.02 1.80 18.28
C ALA A 86 -0.44 2.04 19.69
N ASP A 87 0.08 0.98 20.31
CA ASP A 87 0.60 1.03 21.68
C ASP A 87 1.73 2.06 21.84
N GLY A 88 1.50 3.05 22.70
CA GLY A 88 2.48 4.12 22.98
C GLY A 88 2.53 5.22 21.94
N ALA A 89 1.73 5.16 20.87
CA ALA A 89 1.64 6.25 19.90
C ALA A 89 1.04 7.51 20.54
N THR A 90 1.57 8.66 20.14
CA THR A 90 1.06 9.99 20.54
C THR A 90 0.83 10.81 19.29
N GLU A 91 -0.11 11.77 19.37
CA GLU A 91 -0.36 12.67 18.26
C GLU A 91 0.95 13.39 17.86
N PRO A 92 1.39 13.25 16.59
CA PRO A 92 2.64 13.87 16.15
C PRO A 92 2.51 15.37 16.01
N ASP A 93 3.59 16.10 16.31
CA ASP A 93 3.71 17.52 16.01
C ASP A 93 4.20 17.69 14.57
N ALA A 94 3.44 18.37 13.74
CA ALA A 94 3.82 18.66 12.36
C ALA A 94 5.03 19.61 12.23
N GLY A 95 5.38 20.34 13.30
CA GLY A 95 6.48 21.30 13.27
C GLY A 95 6.30 22.35 12.16
N GLU A 96 7.24 22.38 11.22
CA GLU A 96 7.22 23.29 10.06
C GLU A 96 6.56 22.68 8.79
N LEU A 97 6.07 21.43 8.87
CA LEU A 97 5.39 20.80 7.75
C LEU A 97 4.02 21.43 7.50
N ALA A 98 3.72 21.70 6.24
CA ALA A 98 2.36 22.08 5.85
C ALA A 98 1.47 20.84 5.86
N THR A 99 0.45 20.81 6.69
CA THR A 99 -0.58 19.73 6.74
C THR A 99 -1.94 20.22 6.25
N THR A 100 -2.06 21.51 5.95
CA THR A 100 -3.22 22.14 5.33
C THR A 100 -2.76 23.10 4.25
N TRP A 101 -3.55 23.20 3.18
CA TRP A 101 -3.23 24.05 2.03
C TRP A 101 -4.39 24.97 1.70
N ASP A 102 -4.06 26.24 1.43
CA ASP A 102 -5.02 27.22 0.96
C ASP A 102 -4.92 27.37 -0.57
N PHE A 103 -5.92 26.89 -1.26
CA PHE A 103 -6.02 26.99 -2.72
C PHE A 103 -6.62 28.33 -3.18
N GLY A 104 -6.90 29.26 -2.27
CA GLY A 104 -7.41 30.59 -2.55
C GLY A 104 -8.70 30.58 -3.37
N SER A 105 -8.72 31.39 -4.44
CA SER A 105 -9.84 31.46 -5.39
C SER A 105 -9.64 30.61 -6.65
N ALA A 106 -8.76 29.58 -6.60
CA ALA A 106 -8.47 28.73 -7.73
C ALA A 106 -9.74 28.05 -8.27
N THR A 107 -9.93 28.13 -9.58
CA THR A 107 -11.06 27.49 -10.30
C THR A 107 -10.62 26.29 -11.12
N GLU A 108 -9.36 26.27 -11.55
CA GLU A 108 -8.78 25.12 -12.23
C GLU A 108 -8.47 24.00 -11.25
N VAL A 109 -8.60 22.77 -11.71
CA VAL A 109 -8.55 21.57 -10.88
C VAL A 109 -7.45 20.63 -11.38
N ILE A 110 -6.71 20.03 -10.44
CA ILE A 110 -5.96 18.81 -10.69
C ILE A 110 -6.76 17.66 -10.07
N THR A 111 -7.16 16.69 -10.86
CA THR A 111 -7.82 15.47 -10.38
C THR A 111 -6.76 14.49 -9.87
N VAL A 112 -6.87 14.08 -8.61
CA VAL A 112 -6.01 13.08 -7.98
C VAL A 112 -6.79 11.78 -7.83
N TYR A 113 -6.41 10.76 -8.58
CA TYR A 113 -6.90 9.39 -8.41
C TYR A 113 -6.03 8.67 -7.39
N THR A 114 -6.63 8.10 -6.37
CA THR A 114 -5.96 7.44 -5.24
C THR A 114 -6.76 6.24 -4.75
N GLU A 115 -6.17 5.42 -3.89
CA GLU A 115 -6.83 4.36 -3.11
C GLU A 115 -6.51 4.57 -1.63
N SER A 116 -7.46 5.08 -0.85
CA SER A 116 -7.24 5.64 0.50
C SER A 116 -7.08 4.61 1.62
N GLY A 117 -6.49 3.47 1.33
CA GLY A 117 -6.21 2.38 2.28
C GLY A 117 -4.73 2.03 2.42
N PHE A 118 -3.79 2.95 2.13
CA PHE A 118 -2.36 2.67 2.02
C PHE A 118 -1.51 3.66 2.85
N ALA A 119 -1.82 3.78 4.16
CA ALA A 119 -1.05 4.65 5.05
C ALA A 119 0.44 4.26 5.09
N PRO A 120 1.35 5.24 5.15
CA PRO A 120 1.16 6.68 5.34
C PRO A 120 1.03 7.48 4.04
N PHE A 121 0.98 6.84 2.87
CA PHE A 121 1.00 7.53 1.58
C PHE A 121 -0.35 8.18 1.29
N GLU A 122 -1.46 7.43 1.48
CA GLU A 122 -2.83 7.92 1.38
C GLU A 122 -3.75 7.12 2.29
N PHE A 123 -4.47 7.82 3.15
CA PHE A 123 -5.42 7.22 4.08
C PHE A 123 -6.50 8.22 4.51
N ILE A 124 -7.58 7.71 5.08
CA ILE A 124 -8.68 8.54 5.56
C ILE A 124 -8.42 8.94 7.01
N SER A 125 -8.38 10.25 7.26
CA SER A 125 -8.36 10.86 8.59
C SER A 125 -9.46 11.89 8.69
N ASN A 126 -10.28 11.80 9.74
CA ASN A 126 -11.41 12.72 9.99
C ASN A 126 -12.35 12.91 8.77
N GLY A 127 -12.45 11.90 7.90
CA GLY A 127 -13.31 11.88 6.70
C GLY A 127 -12.68 12.56 5.48
N GLU A 128 -11.42 12.93 5.53
CA GLU A 128 -10.64 13.45 4.42
C GLU A 128 -9.52 12.49 4.05
N VAL A 129 -9.15 12.44 2.78
CA VAL A 129 -7.97 11.67 2.33
C VAL A 129 -6.74 12.53 2.53
N ILE A 130 -5.79 12.04 3.30
CA ILE A 130 -4.51 12.68 3.63
C ILE A 130 -3.36 11.70 3.40
N GLY A 131 -2.13 12.16 3.57
CA GLY A 131 -0.93 11.35 3.46
C GLY A 131 0.15 12.03 2.62
N VAL A 132 1.27 11.32 2.44
CA VAL A 132 2.45 11.83 1.71
C VAL A 132 2.09 12.23 0.29
N ASP A 133 1.37 11.38 -0.43
CA ASP A 133 1.00 11.58 -1.82
C ASP A 133 0.06 12.79 -1.98
N ILE A 134 -0.88 12.94 -1.06
CA ILE A 134 -1.80 14.08 -1.02
C ILE A 134 -1.06 15.37 -0.66
N ALA A 135 -0.07 15.30 0.24
CA ALA A 135 0.77 16.46 0.58
C ALA A 135 1.58 16.95 -0.63
N ILE A 136 2.23 16.02 -1.37
CA ILE A 136 2.93 16.34 -2.61
C ILE A 136 2.00 17.07 -3.58
N MET A 137 0.84 16.49 -3.86
CA MET A 137 -0.10 17.04 -4.84
C MET A 137 -0.74 18.35 -4.38
N SER A 138 -0.96 18.51 -3.07
CA SER A 138 -1.45 19.78 -2.52
C SER A 138 -0.44 20.92 -2.73
N GLN A 139 0.85 20.65 -2.51
CA GLN A 139 1.91 21.62 -2.79
C GLN A 139 1.99 21.94 -4.28
N VAL A 140 1.91 20.93 -5.15
CA VAL A 140 1.87 21.13 -6.60
C VAL A 140 0.71 22.02 -7.01
N ALA A 141 -0.49 21.76 -6.48
CA ALA A 141 -1.68 22.55 -6.79
C ALA A 141 -1.53 24.01 -6.37
N VAL A 142 -1.00 24.28 -5.16
CA VAL A 142 -0.70 25.65 -4.70
C VAL A 142 0.30 26.33 -5.62
N ASP A 143 1.40 25.66 -5.96
CA ASP A 143 2.44 26.20 -6.85
C ASP A 143 1.90 26.55 -8.25
N MET A 144 0.92 25.78 -8.74
CA MET A 144 0.28 26.01 -10.04
C MET A 144 -0.94 26.94 -9.96
N GLY A 145 -1.35 27.41 -8.79
CA GLY A 145 -2.57 28.22 -8.60
C GLY A 145 -3.86 27.45 -8.92
N LYS A 146 -3.87 26.14 -8.69
CA LYS A 146 -4.99 25.23 -8.89
C LYS A 146 -5.48 24.67 -7.57
N LYS A 147 -6.57 23.90 -7.59
CA LYS A 147 -7.07 23.16 -6.43
C LYS A 147 -7.08 21.68 -6.74
N LEU A 148 -7.17 20.83 -5.72
CA LEU A 148 -7.32 19.39 -5.87
C LEU A 148 -8.79 18.97 -5.87
N GLU A 149 -9.08 17.95 -6.68
CA GLU A 149 -10.26 17.09 -6.56
C GLU A 149 -9.75 15.65 -6.37
N ILE A 150 -9.97 15.09 -5.19
CA ILE A 150 -9.52 13.73 -4.86
C ILE A 150 -10.63 12.74 -5.22
N LYS A 151 -10.28 11.69 -5.96
CA LYS A 151 -11.17 10.59 -6.34
C LYS A 151 -10.60 9.28 -5.83
N ASP A 152 -11.25 8.74 -4.82
CA ASP A 152 -10.94 7.43 -4.27
C ASP A 152 -11.51 6.33 -5.17
N VAL A 153 -10.64 5.49 -5.73
CA VAL A 153 -10.97 4.46 -6.72
C VAL A 153 -10.19 3.17 -6.42
N ALA A 154 -10.55 2.06 -7.05
CA ALA A 154 -9.76 0.84 -6.91
C ALA A 154 -8.36 1.02 -7.54
N PHE A 155 -7.31 0.57 -6.84
CA PHE A 155 -5.91 0.77 -7.21
C PHE A 155 -5.59 0.34 -8.66
N ASP A 156 -6.06 -0.83 -9.06
CA ASP A 156 -5.87 -1.40 -10.40
C ASP A 156 -6.43 -0.51 -11.53
N THR A 157 -7.36 0.38 -11.22
CA THR A 157 -8.00 1.27 -12.20
C THR A 157 -7.28 2.62 -12.35
N ILE A 158 -6.42 3.01 -11.41
CA ILE A 158 -5.81 4.35 -11.36
C ILE A 158 -5.10 4.73 -12.66
N PRO A 159 -4.20 3.91 -13.24
CA PRO A 159 -3.51 4.29 -14.49
C PRO A 159 -4.49 4.56 -15.64
N THR A 160 -5.56 3.79 -15.72
CA THR A 160 -6.59 3.96 -16.76
C THR A 160 -7.45 5.20 -16.50
N CYS A 161 -7.77 5.50 -15.23
CA CYS A 161 -8.48 6.73 -14.88
C CYS A 161 -7.67 7.97 -15.26
N VAL A 162 -6.36 7.97 -14.96
CA VAL A 162 -5.44 9.07 -15.33
C VAL A 162 -5.34 9.22 -16.85
N GLU A 163 -5.16 8.12 -17.58
CA GLU A 163 -5.09 8.12 -19.04
C GLU A 163 -6.34 8.73 -19.69
N GLN A 164 -7.53 8.37 -19.18
CA GLN A 164 -8.82 8.75 -19.78
C GLN A 164 -9.37 10.09 -19.28
N ASP A 165 -8.83 10.69 -18.24
CA ASP A 165 -9.30 12.00 -17.76
C ASP A 165 -9.12 13.07 -18.82
N ALA A 166 -10.08 14.01 -18.93
CA ALA A 166 -10.05 15.07 -19.93
C ALA A 166 -9.19 16.27 -19.51
N GLY A 167 -8.90 16.40 -18.22
CA GLY A 167 -8.15 17.51 -17.62
C GLY A 167 -6.76 17.15 -17.13
N ASP A 168 -6.28 17.95 -16.20
CA ASP A 168 -5.08 17.65 -15.45
C ASP A 168 -5.38 16.53 -14.45
N ALA A 169 -4.73 15.40 -14.62
CA ALA A 169 -4.97 14.22 -13.80
C ALA A 169 -3.68 13.52 -13.42
N VAL A 170 -3.65 13.03 -12.19
CA VAL A 170 -2.56 12.24 -11.63
C VAL A 170 -3.10 11.01 -10.89
N GLY A 171 -2.26 9.97 -10.79
CA GLY A 171 -2.40 8.87 -9.86
C GLY A 171 -1.38 9.04 -8.73
N ALA A 172 -1.86 9.23 -7.52
CA ALA A 172 -1.05 9.40 -6.33
C ALA A 172 -1.52 8.37 -5.29
N ALA A 173 -0.82 7.22 -5.20
CA ALA A 173 -1.29 6.03 -4.50
C ALA A 173 -0.14 5.05 -4.19
N GLY A 174 1.03 5.54 -3.71
CA GLY A 174 2.18 4.66 -3.47
C GLY A 174 2.57 3.83 -4.68
N MET A 175 2.48 4.41 -5.88
CA MET A 175 2.51 3.64 -7.12
C MET A 175 3.93 3.33 -7.58
N THR A 176 4.31 2.05 -7.59
CA THR A 176 5.58 1.56 -8.15
C THR A 176 5.69 1.92 -9.63
N ILE A 177 6.82 2.48 -10.03
CA ILE A 177 7.18 2.78 -11.41
C ILE A 177 7.47 1.47 -12.14
N THR A 178 6.61 1.04 -13.05
CA THR A 178 6.81 -0.17 -13.87
C THR A 178 6.70 0.16 -15.36
N ASP A 179 7.35 -0.65 -16.20
CA ASP A 179 7.29 -0.44 -17.67
C ASP A 179 5.87 -0.63 -18.20
N GLU A 180 5.10 -1.56 -17.61
CA GLU A 180 3.69 -1.75 -17.98
C GLU A 180 2.85 -0.50 -17.71
N ARG A 181 3.02 0.11 -16.52
CA ARG A 181 2.30 1.35 -16.16
C ARG A 181 2.74 2.52 -17.03
N LYS A 182 4.05 2.59 -17.40
CA LYS A 182 4.57 3.61 -18.33
C LYS A 182 3.97 3.53 -19.73
N GLU A 183 3.32 2.43 -20.10
CA GLU A 183 2.57 2.40 -21.36
C GLU A 183 1.37 3.34 -21.35
N LYS A 184 0.77 3.58 -20.19
CA LYS A 184 -0.46 4.39 -20.01
C LYS A 184 -0.21 5.80 -19.48
N VAL A 185 0.76 5.95 -18.59
CA VAL A 185 1.05 7.19 -17.86
C VAL A 185 2.54 7.51 -17.91
N ASP A 186 2.89 8.78 -17.66
CA ASP A 186 4.26 9.19 -17.34
C ASP A 186 4.42 9.21 -15.81
N PHE A 187 5.64 9.06 -15.32
CA PHE A 187 5.93 9.10 -13.88
C PHE A 187 6.85 10.27 -13.52
N SER A 188 6.64 10.79 -12.33
CA SER A 188 7.56 11.75 -11.72
C SER A 188 8.91 11.12 -11.40
N SER A 189 9.83 11.95 -10.91
CA SER A 189 11.01 11.49 -10.15
C SER A 189 10.56 10.61 -8.98
N ILE A 190 11.44 9.69 -8.55
CA ILE A 190 11.21 8.82 -7.40
C ILE A 190 11.11 9.66 -6.13
N TYR A 191 10.02 9.49 -5.36
CA TYR A 191 9.84 10.17 -4.08
C TYR A 191 10.05 9.26 -2.88
N TYR A 192 9.89 7.95 -3.04
CA TYR A 192 10.09 6.95 -2.02
C TYR A 192 10.57 5.64 -2.63
N SER A 193 11.38 4.88 -1.89
CA SER A 193 11.79 3.55 -2.30
C SER A 193 11.34 2.55 -1.24
N SER A 194 10.53 1.59 -1.65
CA SER A 194 9.89 0.57 -0.82
C SER A 194 10.57 -0.79 -0.99
N THR A 195 10.35 -1.68 -0.04
CA THR A 195 10.58 -3.12 -0.19
C THR A 195 9.28 -3.86 0.02
N LEU A 196 9.10 -4.99 -0.66
CA LEU A 196 7.99 -5.90 -0.39
C LEU A 196 8.29 -6.76 0.84
N VAL A 197 7.23 -7.02 1.60
CA VAL A 197 7.25 -7.90 2.76
C VAL A 197 6.19 -8.98 2.62
N VAL A 198 6.40 -10.08 3.32
CA VAL A 198 5.38 -11.09 3.54
C VAL A 198 4.83 -10.94 4.95
N VAL A 199 3.55 -10.59 5.06
CA VAL A 199 2.82 -10.60 6.33
C VAL A 199 2.30 -12.01 6.57
N SER A 200 2.74 -12.64 7.65
CA SER A 200 2.36 -14.02 8.00
C SER A 200 2.32 -14.20 9.51
N ALA A 201 1.82 -15.34 9.99
CA ALA A 201 1.82 -15.65 11.40
C ALA A 201 3.24 -15.77 11.96
N LYS A 202 3.50 -15.21 13.15
CA LYS A 202 4.84 -15.20 13.80
C LYS A 202 5.47 -16.58 13.95
N ASP A 203 4.66 -17.61 14.15
CA ASP A 203 5.12 -18.99 14.26
C ASP A 203 5.46 -19.63 12.90
N LYS A 204 5.17 -18.94 11.81
CA LYS A 204 5.44 -19.32 10.43
C LYS A 204 5.94 -18.14 9.60
N ALA A 205 6.87 -17.37 10.16
CA ALA A 205 7.46 -16.23 9.45
C ALA A 205 8.03 -16.65 8.09
N ILE A 206 7.68 -15.89 7.05
CA ILE A 206 8.04 -16.14 5.65
C ILE A 206 8.81 -14.91 5.16
N SER A 207 9.99 -15.12 4.58
CA SER A 207 10.89 -14.05 4.17
C SER A 207 11.32 -14.12 2.69
N THR A 208 10.68 -14.98 1.89
CA THR A 208 10.90 -15.04 0.44
C THR A 208 9.58 -15.31 -0.29
N VAL A 209 9.46 -14.84 -1.52
CA VAL A 209 8.32 -15.20 -2.39
C VAL A 209 8.33 -16.69 -2.70
N LYS A 210 9.51 -17.30 -2.81
CA LYS A 210 9.66 -18.74 -3.03
C LYS A 210 9.03 -19.56 -1.90
N ASP A 211 9.06 -19.12 -0.67
CA ASP A 211 8.47 -19.81 0.49
C ASP A 211 6.92 -19.71 0.51
N LEU A 212 6.32 -18.92 -0.40
CA LEU A 212 4.87 -18.88 -0.63
C LEU A 212 4.36 -20.08 -1.44
N ASP A 213 5.27 -20.97 -1.86
CA ASP A 213 4.94 -22.17 -2.64
C ASP A 213 3.90 -23.05 -1.94
N GLY A 214 2.81 -23.35 -2.62
CA GLY A 214 1.69 -24.15 -2.11
C GLY A 214 0.80 -23.47 -1.07
N LEU A 215 1.03 -22.17 -0.75
CA LEU A 215 0.24 -21.42 0.22
C LEU A 215 -0.92 -20.65 -0.44
N LYS A 216 -1.84 -20.19 0.41
CA LYS A 216 -2.89 -19.23 0.03
C LYS A 216 -2.38 -17.82 0.29
N VAL A 217 -2.09 -17.09 -0.76
CA VAL A 217 -1.50 -15.75 -0.73
C VAL A 217 -2.56 -14.71 -1.03
N ALA A 218 -2.64 -13.67 -0.22
CA ALA A 218 -3.45 -12.50 -0.46
C ALA A 218 -2.59 -11.38 -1.05
N VAL A 219 -3.17 -10.65 -2.00
CA VAL A 219 -2.57 -9.43 -2.58
C VAL A 219 -3.67 -8.39 -2.80
N GLN A 220 -3.32 -7.13 -2.91
CA GLN A 220 -4.24 -6.14 -3.48
C GLN A 220 -4.12 -6.21 -5.01
N GLU A 221 -5.28 -6.19 -5.68
CA GLU A 221 -5.38 -6.35 -7.13
C GLU A 221 -4.61 -5.25 -7.88
N GLY A 222 -3.75 -5.65 -8.81
CA GLY A 222 -2.98 -4.75 -9.67
C GLY A 222 -1.74 -4.12 -9.01
N THR A 223 -1.40 -4.47 -7.76
CA THR A 223 -0.13 -4.04 -7.13
C THR A 223 1.06 -4.81 -7.70
N SER A 224 2.27 -4.34 -7.41
CA SER A 224 3.50 -5.07 -7.74
C SER A 224 3.53 -6.45 -7.10
N GLY A 225 3.07 -6.60 -5.87
CA GLY A 225 2.94 -7.90 -5.21
C GLY A 225 2.04 -8.87 -5.97
N ASP A 226 0.90 -8.39 -6.52
CA ASP A 226 0.03 -9.21 -7.38
C ASP A 226 0.72 -9.60 -8.70
N LEU A 227 1.38 -8.64 -9.35
CA LEU A 227 2.09 -8.90 -10.60
C LEU A 227 3.23 -9.91 -10.41
N ILE A 228 4.01 -9.76 -9.35
CA ILE A 228 5.15 -10.63 -9.02
C ILE A 228 4.70 -12.05 -8.72
N ILE A 229 3.72 -12.25 -7.81
CA ILE A 229 3.27 -13.60 -7.47
C ILE A 229 2.57 -14.26 -8.67
N SER A 230 1.82 -13.49 -9.47
CA SER A 230 1.18 -13.99 -10.68
C SER A 230 2.22 -14.45 -11.72
N ALA A 231 3.28 -13.67 -11.93
CA ALA A 231 4.38 -14.05 -12.80
C ALA A 231 5.13 -15.29 -12.27
N ALA A 232 5.38 -15.35 -10.94
CA ALA A 232 6.06 -16.48 -10.29
C ALA A 232 5.31 -17.81 -10.45
N MET A 233 3.99 -17.78 -10.66
CA MET A 233 3.15 -18.96 -10.90
C MET A 233 3.20 -19.45 -12.37
N THR A 234 3.79 -18.68 -13.28
CA THR A 234 3.92 -19.09 -14.69
C THR A 234 5.12 -20.00 -14.91
N ASP A 235 5.17 -20.69 -16.07
CA ASP A 235 6.31 -21.51 -16.46
C ASP A 235 7.60 -20.69 -16.60
N ASP A 236 7.50 -19.39 -16.94
CA ASP A 236 8.66 -18.51 -17.05
C ASP A 236 9.14 -17.98 -15.70
N GLY A 237 8.25 -17.89 -14.71
CA GLY A 237 8.53 -17.30 -13.39
C GLY A 237 8.60 -15.77 -13.41
N HIS A 238 8.72 -15.18 -12.23
CA HIS A 238 9.06 -13.77 -12.08
C HIS A 238 10.58 -13.60 -12.28
N LYS A 239 10.96 -12.69 -13.17
CA LYS A 239 12.37 -12.46 -13.55
C LYS A 239 12.78 -11.03 -13.20
N TYR A 240 13.97 -10.90 -12.65
CA TYR A 240 14.63 -9.62 -12.47
C TYR A 240 16.15 -9.76 -12.59
N VAL A 241 16.84 -8.64 -12.81
CA VAL A 241 18.32 -8.59 -12.90
C VAL A 241 18.85 -7.95 -11.63
N THR A 242 19.87 -8.54 -11.05
CA THR A 242 20.60 -7.99 -9.89
C THR A 242 22.11 -8.17 -10.08
N GLU A 243 22.92 -7.53 -9.24
CA GLU A 243 24.36 -7.77 -9.21
C GLU A 243 24.70 -8.87 -8.20
N ASN A 244 25.62 -9.75 -8.58
CA ASN A 244 26.18 -10.74 -7.67
C ASN A 244 27.33 -10.11 -6.84
N ASP A 245 27.94 -10.89 -5.94
CA ASP A 245 29.03 -10.45 -5.07
C ASP A 245 30.27 -9.99 -5.86
N ASP A 246 30.42 -10.39 -7.11
CA ASP A 246 31.52 -10.00 -8.01
C ASP A 246 31.19 -8.75 -8.85
N GLY A 247 29.99 -8.17 -8.70
CA GLY A 247 29.51 -7.01 -9.44
C GLY A 247 29.07 -7.32 -10.88
N GLU A 248 28.74 -8.59 -11.17
CA GLU A 248 28.22 -9.02 -12.46
C GLU A 248 26.70 -9.06 -12.43
N GLU A 249 26.05 -8.59 -13.52
CA GLU A 249 24.60 -8.73 -13.70
C GLU A 249 24.20 -10.19 -13.83
N VAL A 250 23.26 -10.62 -13.00
CA VAL A 250 22.68 -11.97 -13.03
C VAL A 250 21.16 -11.89 -13.09
N GLU A 251 20.56 -12.72 -13.96
CA GLU A 251 19.10 -12.90 -13.98
C GLU A 251 18.70 -13.85 -12.88
N VAL A 252 17.78 -13.42 -12.02
CA VAL A 252 17.15 -14.24 -10.99
C VAL A 252 15.74 -14.60 -11.44
N VAL A 253 15.36 -15.85 -11.24
CA VAL A 253 14.01 -16.36 -11.57
C VAL A 253 13.37 -16.93 -10.30
N VAL A 254 12.30 -16.28 -9.84
CA VAL A 254 11.49 -16.75 -8.71
C VAL A 254 10.28 -17.50 -9.24
N LYS A 255 10.06 -18.72 -8.72
CA LYS A 255 8.93 -19.56 -9.09
C LYS A 255 8.25 -20.13 -7.87
N VAL A 256 6.93 -20.22 -7.95
CA VAL A 256 6.08 -20.99 -7.03
C VAL A 256 5.27 -22.03 -7.81
N SER A 257 4.79 -23.07 -7.15
CA SER A 257 4.05 -24.15 -7.81
C SER A 257 2.63 -23.73 -8.20
N GLY A 258 2.01 -24.49 -9.08
CA GLY A 258 0.60 -24.34 -9.45
C GLY A 258 -0.40 -24.63 -8.32
N ASP A 259 0.06 -25.17 -7.18
CA ASP A 259 -0.77 -25.39 -5.99
C ASP A 259 -0.92 -24.12 -5.15
N THR A 260 -0.09 -23.09 -5.38
CA THR A 260 -0.22 -21.77 -4.76
C THR A 260 -1.53 -21.11 -5.20
N GLN A 261 -2.29 -20.58 -4.25
CA GLN A 261 -3.57 -19.92 -4.51
C GLN A 261 -3.46 -18.42 -4.22
N VAL A 262 -3.80 -17.58 -5.18
CA VAL A 262 -3.77 -16.12 -5.03
C VAL A 262 -5.18 -15.58 -4.92
N SER A 263 -5.45 -14.89 -3.80
CA SER A 263 -6.70 -14.17 -3.55
C SER A 263 -6.44 -12.67 -3.70
N ARG A 264 -7.19 -12.03 -4.61
CA ARG A 264 -7.08 -10.60 -4.90
C ARG A 264 -8.13 -9.81 -4.14
N TYR A 265 -7.70 -8.78 -3.46
CA TYR A 265 -8.55 -7.89 -2.67
C TYR A 265 -8.52 -6.48 -3.25
N LYS A 266 -9.57 -5.71 -3.02
CA LYS A 266 -9.57 -4.28 -3.39
C LYS A 266 -8.80 -3.43 -2.38
N GLN A 267 -8.68 -3.89 -1.14
CA GLN A 267 -7.95 -3.22 -0.05
C GLN A 267 -7.24 -4.25 0.83
N TYR A 268 -6.05 -3.92 1.32
CA TYR A 268 -5.28 -4.78 2.21
C TYR A 268 -5.95 -5.05 3.56
N ALA A 269 -6.79 -4.12 4.05
CA ALA A 269 -7.57 -4.34 5.27
C ALA A 269 -8.45 -5.60 5.20
N LEU A 270 -9.05 -5.88 4.02
CA LEU A 270 -9.84 -7.10 3.80
C LEU A 270 -8.95 -8.35 3.76
N ALA A 271 -7.76 -8.25 3.18
CA ALA A 271 -6.78 -9.33 3.17
C ALA A 271 -6.32 -9.69 4.60
N LEU A 272 -6.12 -8.67 5.47
CA LEU A 272 -5.75 -8.88 6.87
C LEU A 272 -6.85 -9.63 7.63
N GLU A 273 -8.13 -9.32 7.43
CA GLU A 273 -9.24 -10.04 8.05
C GLU A 273 -9.28 -11.52 7.61
N ASP A 274 -8.94 -11.79 6.35
CA ASP A 274 -8.84 -13.16 5.86
C ASP A 274 -7.59 -13.89 6.42
N LEU A 275 -6.47 -13.18 6.60
CA LEU A 275 -5.29 -13.71 7.27
C LEU A 275 -5.57 -14.05 8.74
N LYS A 276 -6.21 -13.13 9.49
CA LYS A 276 -6.61 -13.34 10.88
C LYS A 276 -7.53 -14.56 11.07
N SER A 277 -8.44 -14.77 10.13
CA SER A 277 -9.37 -15.91 10.14
C SER A 277 -8.80 -17.21 9.58
N GLY A 278 -7.55 -17.21 9.07
CA GLY A 278 -6.90 -18.38 8.48
C GLY A 278 -7.47 -18.77 7.10
N ARG A 279 -8.19 -17.87 6.42
CA ARG A 279 -8.63 -18.10 5.04
C ARG A 279 -7.50 -17.96 4.05
N VAL A 280 -6.51 -17.12 4.35
CA VAL A 280 -5.22 -17.04 3.65
C VAL A 280 -4.08 -17.28 4.64
N ASP A 281 -2.90 -17.64 4.13
CA ASP A 281 -1.72 -17.97 4.92
C ASP A 281 -0.74 -16.80 5.00
N ALA A 282 -0.73 -15.92 3.99
CA ALA A 282 0.18 -14.80 3.88
C ALA A 282 -0.41 -13.65 3.06
N ILE A 283 0.12 -12.42 3.26
CA ILE A 283 -0.14 -11.25 2.42
C ILE A 283 1.20 -10.77 1.86
N LEU A 284 1.31 -10.52 0.55
CA LEU A 284 2.47 -9.89 -0.07
C LEU A 284 2.13 -8.43 -0.36
N MET A 285 2.89 -7.50 0.25
CA MET A 285 2.63 -6.06 0.18
C MET A 285 3.86 -5.23 0.53
N ASP A 286 3.79 -3.91 0.38
CA ASP A 286 4.83 -2.98 0.76
C ASP A 286 5.03 -2.90 2.27
N LYS A 287 6.30 -2.71 2.68
CA LYS A 287 6.73 -2.78 4.08
C LYS A 287 6.07 -1.75 4.97
N LEU A 288 6.12 -0.47 4.59
CA LEU A 288 5.64 0.59 5.46
C LEU A 288 4.13 0.51 5.72
N PRO A 289 3.27 0.34 4.70
CA PRO A 289 1.85 0.07 4.91
C PRO A 289 1.57 -1.22 5.70
N ALA A 290 2.38 -2.27 5.52
CA ALA A 290 2.24 -3.49 6.32
C ALA A 290 2.49 -3.23 7.80
N LEU A 291 3.54 -2.50 8.14
CA LEU A 291 3.87 -2.15 9.53
C LEU A 291 2.78 -1.29 10.17
N THR A 292 2.31 -0.25 9.47
CA THR A 292 1.21 0.60 9.95
C THR A 292 -0.08 -0.20 10.12
N MET A 293 -0.42 -1.08 9.17
CA MET A 293 -1.59 -1.95 9.27
C MET A 293 -1.52 -2.91 10.48
N LEU A 294 -0.33 -3.44 10.80
CA LEU A 294 -0.12 -4.33 11.96
C LEU A 294 -0.03 -3.56 13.29
N ALA A 295 0.28 -2.26 13.28
CA ALA A 295 0.36 -1.41 14.46
C ALA A 295 -1.03 -1.10 15.06
N VAL A 296 -2.12 -1.25 14.28
CA VAL A 296 -3.49 -1.03 14.75
C VAL A 296 -3.77 -1.86 16.00
N ALA A 297 -4.31 -1.22 17.03
CA ALA A 297 -4.70 -1.91 18.28
C ALA A 297 -5.75 -3.00 18.01
N ASP A 298 -5.58 -4.14 18.70
CA ASP A 298 -6.44 -5.32 18.57
C ASP A 298 -7.80 -5.15 19.28
#